data_b5e311ebf1c0bb39bfdb3adda972cead
#
_entry.id   b5e311ebf1c0bb39bfdb3adda972cead
#
_cell.length_a   1.000
_cell.length_b   1.000
_cell.length_c   1.000
_cell.angle_alpha   90.00
_cell.angle_beta   90.00
_cell.angle_gamma   90.00
#
_symmetry.space_group_name_H-M   'P 1'
#
loop_
_entity.id
_entity.type
_entity.pdbx_description
1 polymer ?
#
loop_
_entity_poly.entity_id
_entity_poly.type
_entity_poly.pdbx_seq_one_letter_code
_entity_poly.pdbx_strand_id
1 'polypeptide(L)'
;MAIPAYYSLIQRGSSGPDVALVQTWLNGIRDSCTWHAALTVDGRFGAKAEKAIREFQLRYGLAEDGKVGANTWNVLYARYTAKHGLTVPYPGIVLRSGSAGGCVRLVQQKLNAEGERLTTDGKFGTGTAAAVKRYQARHGLTADGTVGKATWEKLFPAA
;
A
#
# COMPACT_ATOMS: atom_id res chain seq x y z
N MET A 1 0.42 -7.88 14.01
CA MET A 1 0.04 -6.77 13.15
C MET A 1 0.12 -7.16 11.68
N ALA A 2 -0.87 -6.79 10.89
CA ALA A 2 -0.88 -7.08 9.46
C ALA A 2 0.18 -6.23 8.74
N ILE A 3 0.96 -6.89 7.91
CA ILE A 3 2.05 -6.26 7.16
C ILE A 3 1.73 -6.42 5.67
N PRO A 4 1.80 -5.35 4.88
CA PRO A 4 1.57 -5.50 3.45
C PRO A 4 2.73 -6.27 2.82
N ALA A 5 2.46 -7.53 2.47
CA ALA A 5 3.44 -8.38 1.85
C ALA A 5 3.66 -7.99 0.39
N TYR A 6 4.87 -8.22 -0.10
CA TYR A 6 5.18 -8.02 -1.51
C TYR A 6 4.24 -8.84 -2.39
N TYR A 7 3.67 -8.21 -3.40
CA TYR A 7 2.68 -8.83 -4.26
C TYR A 7 3.21 -9.06 -5.68
N SER A 8 3.75 -8.02 -6.32
CA SER A 8 4.26 -8.13 -7.68
C SER A 8 5.29 -7.04 -7.96
N LEU A 9 6.07 -7.24 -9.01
CA LEU A 9 7.11 -6.30 -9.42
C LEU A 9 6.49 -4.93 -9.76
N ILE A 10 7.05 -3.88 -9.18
CA ILE A 10 6.68 -2.50 -9.46
C ILE A 10 7.82 -1.85 -10.23
N GLN A 11 7.50 -1.27 -11.36
CA GLN A 11 8.47 -0.62 -12.24
C GLN A 11 7.79 0.51 -13.01
N ARG A 12 8.54 1.23 -13.81
CA ARG A 12 8.00 2.32 -14.61
C ARG A 12 6.81 1.83 -15.42
N GLY A 13 5.69 2.55 -15.34
CA GLY A 13 4.42 2.18 -15.95
C GLY A 13 3.47 1.41 -15.04
N SER A 14 3.95 0.89 -13.91
CA SER A 14 3.08 0.25 -12.92
C SER A 14 2.15 1.27 -12.28
N SER A 15 0.95 0.85 -11.89
CA SER A 15 -0.01 1.69 -11.21
C SER A 15 -0.80 0.87 -10.19
N GLY A 16 -1.43 1.56 -9.26
CA GLY A 16 -2.31 0.94 -8.28
C GLY A 16 -1.97 1.28 -6.83
N PRO A 17 -2.69 0.63 -5.88
CA PRO A 17 -2.51 0.92 -4.45
C PRO A 17 -1.11 0.63 -3.94
N ASP A 18 -0.46 -0.42 -4.43
CA ASP A 18 0.88 -0.77 -3.97
C ASP A 18 1.91 0.28 -4.41
N VAL A 19 1.74 0.87 -5.59
CA VAL A 19 2.58 1.99 -6.03
C VAL A 19 2.36 3.18 -5.11
N ALA A 20 1.12 3.50 -4.78
CA ALA A 20 0.80 4.59 -3.86
C ALA A 20 1.43 4.35 -2.49
N LEU A 21 1.43 3.11 -2.02
CA LEU A 21 2.05 2.74 -0.75
C LEU A 21 3.57 2.95 -0.79
N VAL A 22 4.23 2.54 -1.87
CA VAL A 22 5.65 2.77 -2.07
C VAL A 22 5.97 4.27 -2.06
N GLN A 23 5.17 5.06 -2.74
CA GLN A 23 5.33 6.53 -2.75
C GLN A 23 5.18 7.11 -1.34
N THR A 24 4.20 6.64 -0.58
CA THR A 24 3.98 7.04 0.80
C THR A 24 5.19 6.68 1.67
N TRP A 25 5.71 5.47 1.54
CA TRP A 25 6.88 5.04 2.29
C TRP A 25 8.12 5.86 1.94
N LEU A 26 8.37 6.12 0.66
CA LEU A 26 9.50 6.94 0.23
C LEU A 26 9.41 8.34 0.81
N ASN A 27 8.23 8.95 0.77
CA ASN A 27 8.03 10.26 1.38
C ASN A 27 8.23 10.22 2.89
N GLY A 28 7.79 9.14 3.53
CA GLY A 28 7.88 8.99 4.98
C GLY A 28 9.30 8.81 5.49
N ILE A 29 10.22 8.30 4.68
CA ILE A 29 11.61 8.11 5.08
C ILE A 29 12.52 9.26 4.64
N ARG A 30 11.98 10.30 3.98
CA ARG A 30 12.74 11.52 3.71
C ARG A 30 13.12 12.19 5.03
N ASP A 31 14.31 12.72 5.09
CA ASP A 31 14.78 13.49 6.24
C ASP A 31 15.19 14.89 5.80
N SER A 32 15.82 15.67 6.71
CA SER A 32 16.23 17.03 6.42
C SER A 32 17.30 17.11 5.32
N CYS A 33 18.01 16.02 5.08
CA CYS A 33 19.01 15.93 4.00
C CYS A 33 18.39 15.15 2.84
N THR A 34 17.36 15.68 2.25
CA THR A 34 16.53 14.97 1.25
C THR A 34 17.36 14.46 0.08
N TRP A 35 17.51 13.14 0.04
CA TRP A 35 18.24 12.47 -1.03
C TRP A 35 17.36 12.19 -2.25
N HIS A 36 16.07 12.42 -2.14
CA HIS A 36 15.14 12.44 -3.28
C HIS A 36 14.07 13.49 -3.06
N ALA A 37 13.48 13.95 -4.17
CA ALA A 37 12.38 14.92 -4.09
C ALA A 37 11.12 14.25 -3.56
N ALA A 38 10.25 15.04 -2.92
CA ALA A 38 8.94 14.53 -2.49
C ALA A 38 8.14 14.06 -3.69
N LEU A 39 7.49 12.91 -3.53
CA LEU A 39 6.67 12.31 -4.58
C LEU A 39 5.20 12.66 -4.38
N THR A 40 4.49 12.87 -5.48
CA THR A 40 3.02 12.89 -5.44
C THR A 40 2.54 11.47 -5.26
N VAL A 41 1.69 11.24 -4.26
CA VAL A 41 1.11 9.91 -4.00
C VAL A 41 -0.12 9.76 -4.91
N ASP A 42 0.12 9.33 -6.14
CA ASP A 42 -0.91 9.19 -7.17
C ASP A 42 -1.10 7.74 -7.63
N GLY A 43 -0.31 6.82 -7.11
CA GLY A 43 -0.38 5.41 -7.49
C GLY A 43 0.19 5.12 -8.88
N ARG A 44 0.95 6.04 -9.46
CA ARG A 44 1.57 5.87 -10.78
C ARG A 44 3.08 5.90 -10.65
N PHE A 45 3.73 4.84 -11.10
CA PHE A 45 5.18 4.73 -11.04
C PHE A 45 5.79 5.33 -12.30
N GLY A 46 6.13 6.61 -12.21
CA GLY A 46 6.73 7.35 -13.31
C GLY A 46 8.24 7.57 -13.10
N ALA A 47 8.79 8.50 -13.87
CA ALA A 47 10.22 8.79 -13.85
C ALA A 47 10.72 9.25 -12.47
N LYS A 48 9.94 10.06 -11.77
CA LYS A 48 10.31 10.56 -10.44
C LYS A 48 10.38 9.43 -9.41
N ALA A 49 9.40 8.52 -9.43
CA ALA A 49 9.38 7.38 -8.53
C ALA A 49 10.55 6.44 -8.84
N GLU A 50 10.82 6.19 -10.12
CA GLU A 50 11.97 5.37 -10.53
C GLU A 50 13.28 5.97 -10.02
N LYS A 51 13.45 7.28 -10.19
CA LYS A 51 14.65 7.97 -9.71
C LYS A 51 14.80 7.83 -8.19
N ALA A 52 13.71 8.03 -7.45
CA ALA A 52 13.71 7.91 -5.99
C ALA A 52 14.07 6.48 -5.56
N ILE A 53 13.57 5.47 -6.26
CA ILE A 53 13.90 4.08 -5.96
C ILE A 53 15.37 3.78 -6.26
N ARG A 54 15.91 4.27 -7.37
CA ARG A 54 17.35 4.11 -7.66
C ARG A 54 18.22 4.70 -6.56
N GLU A 55 17.88 5.90 -6.12
CA GLU A 55 18.62 6.57 -5.04
C GLU A 55 18.47 5.80 -3.72
N PHE A 56 17.29 5.27 -3.43
CA PHE A 56 17.05 4.41 -2.27
C PHE A 56 17.90 3.15 -2.34
N GLN A 57 17.91 2.49 -3.49
CA GLN A 57 18.68 1.26 -3.69
C GLN A 57 20.17 1.51 -3.51
N LEU A 58 20.68 2.61 -4.08
CA LEU A 58 22.09 2.99 -3.92
C LEU A 58 22.42 3.24 -2.44
N ARG A 59 21.55 3.96 -1.74
CA ARG A 59 21.77 4.32 -0.33
C ARG A 59 21.82 3.10 0.58
N TYR A 60 21.04 2.08 0.28
CA TYR A 60 20.90 0.90 1.16
C TYR A 60 21.56 -0.37 0.58
N GLY A 61 22.43 -0.22 -0.41
CA GLY A 61 23.22 -1.34 -0.92
C GLY A 61 22.43 -2.37 -1.70
N LEU A 62 21.34 -1.97 -2.34
CA LEU A 62 20.53 -2.84 -3.18
C LEU A 62 20.94 -2.71 -4.65
N ALA A 63 20.55 -3.67 -5.48
CA ALA A 63 20.74 -3.56 -6.92
C ALA A 63 20.01 -2.32 -7.44
N GLU A 64 20.74 -1.42 -8.11
CA GLU A 64 20.21 -0.14 -8.58
C GLU A 64 19.54 -0.30 -9.95
N ASP A 65 18.38 -0.96 -9.97
CA ASP A 65 17.64 -1.22 -11.21
C ASP A 65 16.38 -0.34 -11.36
N GLY A 66 16.05 0.46 -10.35
CA GLY A 66 14.87 1.33 -10.38
C GLY A 66 13.55 0.59 -10.25
N LYS A 67 13.58 -0.68 -9.89
CA LYS A 67 12.38 -1.52 -9.76
C LYS A 67 12.19 -1.94 -8.31
N VAL A 68 10.94 -2.09 -7.91
CA VAL A 68 10.62 -2.55 -6.55
C VAL A 68 10.25 -4.03 -6.63
N GLY A 69 11.26 -4.87 -6.45
CA GLY A 69 11.07 -6.31 -6.25
C GLY A 69 10.92 -6.62 -4.76
N ALA A 70 10.95 -7.90 -4.41
CA ALA A 70 10.75 -8.32 -3.02
C ALA A 70 11.78 -7.72 -2.07
N ASN A 71 13.06 -7.70 -2.44
CA ASN A 71 14.11 -7.15 -1.58
C ASN A 71 13.94 -5.65 -1.34
N THR A 72 13.70 -4.89 -2.39
CA THR A 72 13.49 -3.43 -2.26
C THR A 72 12.23 -3.14 -1.45
N TRP A 73 11.14 -3.87 -1.69
CA TRP A 73 9.91 -3.74 -0.93
C TRP A 73 10.15 -3.94 0.57
N ASN A 74 10.82 -5.05 0.92
CA ASN A 74 11.05 -5.39 2.32
C ASN A 74 11.98 -4.40 3.02
N VAL A 75 13.04 -3.93 2.35
CA VAL A 75 13.94 -2.94 2.95
C VAL A 75 13.23 -1.60 3.11
N LEU A 76 12.45 -1.19 2.11
CA LEU A 76 11.68 0.06 2.17
C LEU A 76 10.68 0.03 3.33
N TYR A 77 9.94 -1.05 3.47
CA TYR A 77 9.02 -1.25 4.57
C TYR A 77 9.75 -1.19 5.92
N ALA A 78 10.89 -1.88 6.04
CA ALA A 78 11.67 -1.90 7.27
C ALA A 78 12.17 -0.50 7.65
N ARG A 79 12.61 0.29 6.68
CA ARG A 79 13.06 1.67 6.94
C ARG A 79 11.91 2.58 7.33
N TYR A 80 10.76 2.42 6.69
CA TYR A 80 9.58 3.19 7.06
C TYR A 80 9.14 2.86 8.49
N THR A 81 9.05 1.59 8.85
CA THR A 81 8.61 1.18 10.18
C THR A 81 9.62 1.55 11.27
N ALA A 82 10.91 1.56 10.97
CA ALA A 82 11.93 2.01 11.90
C ALA A 82 11.73 3.48 12.30
N LYS A 83 11.20 4.30 11.38
CA LYS A 83 10.96 5.72 11.61
C LYS A 83 9.57 5.99 12.18
N HIS A 84 8.54 5.27 11.73
CA HIS A 84 7.13 5.56 12.03
C HIS A 84 6.44 4.53 12.90
N GLY A 85 7.13 3.43 13.26
CA GLY A 85 6.52 2.33 13.99
C GLY A 85 5.76 1.38 13.07
N LEU A 86 5.22 0.31 13.66
CA LEU A 86 4.48 -0.71 12.92
C LEU A 86 3.06 -0.22 12.62
N THR A 87 2.93 0.55 11.56
CA THR A 87 1.64 1.07 11.09
C THR A 87 1.43 0.68 9.64
N VAL A 88 0.17 0.58 9.23
CA VAL A 88 -0.19 0.37 7.84
C VAL A 88 -0.91 1.63 7.36
N PRO A 89 -0.16 2.59 6.80
CA PRO A 89 -0.77 3.85 6.38
C PRO A 89 -1.75 3.63 5.22
N TYR A 90 -2.77 4.47 5.17
CA TYR A 90 -3.65 4.51 4.01
C TYR A 90 -2.80 4.83 2.77
N PRO A 91 -2.92 4.02 1.69
CA PRO A 91 -2.04 4.20 0.52
C PRO A 91 -2.28 5.49 -0.27
N GLY A 92 -3.32 6.25 0.04
CA GLY A 92 -3.56 7.53 -0.62
C GLY A 92 -4.48 7.47 -1.82
N ILE A 93 -4.93 6.28 -2.20
CA ILE A 93 -5.91 6.10 -3.27
C ILE A 93 -6.99 5.12 -2.81
N VAL A 94 -8.19 5.30 -3.34
CA VAL A 94 -9.35 4.48 -2.99
C VAL A 94 -9.22 3.10 -3.63
N LEU A 95 -9.43 2.05 -2.83
CA LEU A 95 -9.52 0.67 -3.31
C LEU A 95 -10.96 0.37 -3.68
N ARG A 96 -11.18 -0.15 -4.88
CA ARG A 96 -12.51 -0.44 -5.41
C ARG A 96 -12.44 -1.55 -6.44
N SER A 97 -13.59 -1.97 -6.97
CA SER A 97 -13.63 -2.99 -8.02
C SER A 97 -12.64 -2.66 -9.13
N GLY A 98 -11.77 -3.60 -9.45
CA GLY A 98 -10.69 -3.43 -10.41
C GLY A 98 -9.34 -3.13 -9.79
N SER A 99 -9.28 -2.72 -8.51
CA SER A 99 -8.01 -2.57 -7.81
C SER A 99 -7.37 -3.93 -7.56
N ALA A 100 -6.04 -3.97 -7.56
CA ALA A 100 -5.29 -5.20 -7.29
C ALA A 100 -3.99 -4.88 -6.58
N GLY A 101 -3.47 -5.85 -5.85
CA GLY A 101 -2.18 -5.76 -5.20
C GLY A 101 -2.19 -6.22 -3.76
N GLY A 102 -1.06 -5.98 -3.07
CA GLY A 102 -0.88 -6.36 -1.67
C GLY A 102 -1.82 -5.62 -0.73
N CYS A 103 -2.14 -4.35 -1.04
CA CYS A 103 -3.10 -3.59 -0.24
C CYS A 103 -4.49 -4.23 -0.28
N VAL A 104 -4.94 -4.69 -1.45
CA VAL A 104 -6.22 -5.39 -1.59
C VAL A 104 -6.19 -6.71 -0.83
N ARG A 105 -5.11 -7.48 -0.96
CA ARG A 105 -4.95 -8.73 -0.22
C ARG A 105 -5.04 -8.49 1.29
N LEU A 106 -4.41 -7.44 1.77
CA LEU A 106 -4.43 -7.09 3.19
C LEU A 106 -5.85 -6.79 3.67
N VAL A 107 -6.63 -6.04 2.88
CA VAL A 107 -8.04 -5.77 3.16
C VAL A 107 -8.84 -7.07 3.20
N GLN A 108 -8.64 -7.96 2.23
CA GLN A 108 -9.32 -9.26 2.18
C GLN A 108 -9.01 -10.10 3.41
N GLN A 109 -7.76 -10.15 3.83
CA GLN A 109 -7.35 -10.87 5.03
C GLN A 109 -8.01 -10.28 6.28
N LYS A 110 -8.07 -8.97 6.38
CA LYS A 110 -8.70 -8.30 7.52
C LYS A 110 -10.21 -8.55 7.54
N LEU A 111 -10.88 -8.49 6.40
CA LEU A 111 -12.31 -8.81 6.31
C LEU A 111 -12.59 -10.26 6.70
N ASN A 112 -11.73 -11.19 6.29
CA ASN A 112 -11.87 -12.60 6.71
C ASN A 112 -11.72 -12.77 8.23
N ALA A 113 -10.84 -11.99 8.85
CA ALA A 113 -10.71 -11.97 10.31
C ALA A 113 -11.99 -11.44 10.98
N GLU A 114 -12.78 -10.65 10.27
CA GLU A 114 -14.07 -10.15 10.74
C GLU A 114 -15.25 -11.08 10.39
N GLY A 115 -14.97 -12.26 9.84
CA GLY A 115 -15.99 -13.26 9.55
C GLY A 115 -16.35 -13.47 8.09
N GLU A 116 -15.75 -12.73 7.19
CA GLU A 116 -15.97 -12.94 5.74
C GLU A 116 -15.20 -14.15 5.25
N ARG A 117 -15.54 -14.62 4.06
CA ARG A 117 -14.90 -15.80 3.44
C ARG A 117 -14.46 -15.46 2.03
N LEU A 118 -13.50 -14.56 1.92
CA LEU A 118 -12.98 -14.10 0.64
C LEU A 118 -11.76 -14.91 0.24
N THR A 119 -11.58 -15.10 -1.07
CA THR A 119 -10.30 -15.52 -1.61
C THR A 119 -9.32 -14.35 -1.46
N THR A 120 -8.20 -14.58 -0.80
CA THR A 120 -7.20 -13.52 -0.57
C THR A 120 -6.22 -13.46 -1.74
N ASP A 121 -6.76 -13.19 -2.92
CA ASP A 121 -6.02 -13.18 -4.18
C ASP A 121 -5.47 -11.79 -4.55
N GLY A 122 -5.75 -10.77 -3.74
CA GLY A 122 -5.34 -9.41 -4.02
C GLY A 122 -6.12 -8.74 -5.14
N LYS A 123 -7.24 -9.31 -5.56
CA LYS A 123 -8.09 -8.73 -6.61
C LYS A 123 -9.41 -8.27 -6.01
N PHE A 124 -9.70 -7.00 -6.18
CA PHE A 124 -10.92 -6.40 -5.64
C PHE A 124 -12.07 -6.64 -6.62
N GLY A 125 -12.78 -7.72 -6.41
CA GLY A 125 -13.94 -8.09 -7.23
C GLY A 125 -15.26 -7.80 -6.53
N THR A 126 -16.35 -8.35 -7.09
CA THR A 126 -17.71 -8.14 -6.55
C THR A 126 -17.84 -8.71 -5.13
N GLY A 127 -17.23 -9.85 -4.85
CA GLY A 127 -17.25 -10.46 -3.51
C GLY A 127 -16.58 -9.57 -2.48
N THR A 128 -15.43 -8.99 -2.82
CA THR A 128 -14.72 -8.07 -1.93
C THR A 128 -15.54 -6.81 -1.72
N ALA A 129 -16.13 -6.25 -2.77
CA ALA A 129 -16.98 -5.06 -2.65
C ALA A 129 -18.18 -5.31 -1.72
N ALA A 130 -18.84 -6.46 -1.87
CA ALA A 130 -19.96 -6.82 -1.01
C ALA A 130 -19.55 -6.97 0.46
N ALA A 131 -18.38 -7.58 0.70
CA ALA A 131 -17.84 -7.72 2.06
C ALA A 131 -17.50 -6.36 2.67
N VAL A 132 -16.92 -5.46 1.88
CA VAL A 132 -16.63 -4.08 2.32
C VAL A 132 -17.92 -3.36 2.72
N LYS A 133 -18.98 -3.48 1.91
CA LYS A 133 -20.29 -2.87 2.24
C LYS A 133 -20.82 -3.38 3.57
N ARG A 134 -20.76 -4.69 3.80
CA ARG A 134 -21.21 -5.27 5.08
C ARG A 134 -20.39 -4.76 6.24
N TYR A 135 -19.08 -4.67 6.09
CA TYR A 135 -18.20 -4.13 7.11
C TYR A 135 -18.55 -2.66 7.40
N GLN A 136 -18.69 -1.86 6.36
CA GLN A 136 -19.03 -0.44 6.51
C GLN A 136 -20.36 -0.25 7.25
N ALA A 137 -21.38 -1.02 6.88
CA ALA A 137 -22.69 -0.95 7.55
C ALA A 137 -22.58 -1.28 9.04
N ARG A 138 -21.81 -2.32 9.39
CA ARG A 138 -21.62 -2.72 10.79
C ARG A 138 -20.87 -1.69 11.61
N HIS A 139 -20.04 -0.87 10.99
CA HIS A 139 -19.19 0.11 11.68
C HIS A 139 -19.63 1.56 11.49
N GLY A 140 -20.86 1.77 11.01
CA GLY A 140 -21.42 3.11 10.88
C GLY A 140 -20.78 3.97 9.79
N LEU A 141 -20.16 3.33 8.81
CA LEU A 141 -19.56 4.01 7.67
C LEU A 141 -20.50 4.03 6.48
N THR A 142 -20.28 4.93 5.52
CA THR A 142 -21.02 4.92 4.26
C THR A 142 -20.73 3.60 3.53
N ALA A 143 -21.80 2.83 3.28
CA ALA A 143 -21.70 1.49 2.67
C ALA A 143 -21.62 1.60 1.14
N ASP A 144 -20.53 2.14 0.64
CA ASP A 144 -20.30 2.34 -0.80
C ASP A 144 -19.51 1.20 -1.46
N GLY A 145 -18.99 0.28 -0.66
CA GLY A 145 -18.22 -0.86 -1.19
C GLY A 145 -16.80 -0.52 -1.62
N THR A 146 -16.33 0.69 -1.32
CA THR A 146 -14.97 1.11 -1.62
C THR A 146 -14.20 1.35 -0.34
N VAL A 147 -12.88 1.19 -0.38
CA VAL A 147 -12.03 1.42 0.79
C VAL A 147 -11.31 2.75 0.60
N GLY A 148 -11.92 3.80 1.09
CA GLY A 148 -11.31 5.11 1.21
C GLY A 148 -10.58 5.24 2.54
N LYS A 149 -10.13 6.45 2.85
CA LYS A 149 -9.35 6.71 4.07
C LYS A 149 -10.10 6.30 5.35
N ALA A 150 -11.36 6.68 5.47
CA ALA A 150 -12.16 6.38 6.67
C ALA A 150 -12.31 4.87 6.88
N THR A 151 -12.61 4.12 5.83
CA THR A 151 -12.74 2.66 5.89
C THR A 151 -11.38 2.01 6.18
N TRP A 152 -10.33 2.48 5.53
CA TRP A 152 -8.97 1.97 5.78
C TRP A 152 -8.58 2.14 7.24
N GLU A 153 -8.77 3.33 7.79
CA GLU A 153 -8.39 3.61 9.18
C GLU A 153 -9.22 2.82 10.19
N LYS A 154 -10.45 2.46 9.82
CA LYS A 154 -11.28 1.60 10.66
C LYS A 154 -10.80 0.16 10.62
N LEU A 155 -10.39 -0.32 9.44
CA LEU A 155 -9.81 -1.66 9.28
C LEU A 155 -8.43 -1.77 9.96
N PHE A 156 -7.62 -0.75 9.83
CA PHE A 156 -6.24 -0.74 10.32
C PHE A 156 -6.01 0.48 11.22
N PRO A 157 -6.59 0.48 12.42
CA PRO A 157 -6.41 1.61 13.34
C PRO A 157 -4.94 1.76 13.74
N ALA A 158 -4.51 3.00 13.94
CA ALA A 158 -3.18 3.28 14.44
C ALA A 158 -3.03 2.69 15.85
N ALA A 159 -1.86 2.12 16.10
CA ALA A 159 -1.57 1.52 17.40
C ALA A 159 -1.43 2.58 18.50
#